data_f66aef5cd349eca8888cc6065428ad08
#
_entry.id   f66aef5cd349eca8888cc6065428ad08
#
_cell.length_a   1.000
_cell.length_b   1.000
_cell.length_c   1.000
_cell.angle_alpha   90.00
_cell.angle_beta   90.00
_cell.angle_gamma   90.00
#
_symmetry.space_group_name_H-M   'P 1'
#
loop_
_entity.id
_entity.type
_entity.pdbx_description
1 polymer ?
#
loop_
_entity_poly.entity_id
_entity_poly.type
_entity_poly.pdbx_seq_one_letter_code
_entity_poly.pdbx_strand_id
1 'polypeptide(L)'
;MAQNGTFNILMYSHDTYGLGHIRRTMAIASQLCSEGINILILTGSPIAGRFAFPEQIDFVRIPGMIKKTNEEYRPLSIKINPRHALDIRKNIITATAKTFQPHLFIVDKEPLGLKKEVLPTLRWIRRCLPHARTILGLRDIMDDAETVRRDWWKKNVYENLDKLYSEIWIYGEQDFYDPITEYAIPESVKRKMLFTGYIPRQMPSNREAGRIRRELGVEPHEKLIVVTTG
;
A
#
# COMPACT_ATOMS: atom_id res chain seq x y z
N MET A 1 12.89 8.41 -25.28
CA MET A 1 11.83 8.17 -26.27
C MET A 1 10.66 7.56 -25.51
N ALA A 2 9.56 8.26 -25.39
CA ALA A 2 8.35 7.71 -24.80
C ALA A 2 7.85 6.59 -25.72
N GLN A 3 7.87 5.35 -25.24
CA GLN A 3 7.23 4.23 -25.92
C GLN A 3 5.73 4.48 -25.93
N ASN A 4 5.20 4.64 -27.14
CA ASN A 4 3.79 4.63 -27.50
C ASN A 4 2.79 4.44 -26.34
N GLY A 5 2.29 5.57 -25.79
CA GLY A 5 0.99 5.59 -25.11
C GLY A 5 0.80 4.76 -23.83
N THR A 6 1.83 4.12 -23.28
CA THR A 6 1.68 3.31 -22.06
C THR A 6 1.82 4.15 -20.79
N PHE A 7 0.93 3.92 -19.82
CA PHE A 7 0.93 4.58 -18.52
C PHE A 7 1.48 3.63 -17.44
N ASN A 8 2.59 4.00 -16.79
CA ASN A 8 3.28 3.17 -15.81
C ASN A 8 2.86 3.54 -14.38
N ILE A 9 2.34 2.58 -13.64
CA ILE A 9 1.99 2.71 -12.21
C ILE A 9 2.95 1.87 -11.39
N LEU A 10 3.72 2.51 -10.50
CA LEU A 10 4.52 1.83 -9.49
C LEU A 10 3.74 1.83 -8.17
N MET A 11 3.67 0.70 -7.48
CA MET A 11 3.00 0.59 -6.19
C MET A 11 3.95 0.03 -5.14
N TYR A 12 4.00 0.64 -3.96
CA TYR A 12 4.73 0.11 -2.82
C TYR A 12 3.74 -0.43 -1.79
N SER A 13 3.82 -1.74 -1.51
CA SER A 13 3.04 -2.42 -0.48
C SER A 13 3.85 -2.52 0.83
N HIS A 14 3.30 -1.96 1.92
CA HIS A 14 3.97 -1.94 3.23
C HIS A 14 3.84 -3.28 3.98
N ASP A 15 4.43 -4.33 3.44
CA ASP A 15 4.33 -5.69 3.98
C ASP A 15 5.35 -5.93 5.11
N THR A 16 4.93 -5.76 6.36
CA THR A 16 5.72 -6.09 7.54
C THR A 16 5.12 -7.23 8.34
N TYR A 17 3.81 -7.43 8.24
CA TYR A 17 3.09 -8.50 8.92
C TYR A 17 1.71 -8.73 8.27
N GLY A 18 1.32 -10.00 8.12
CA GLY A 18 0.03 -10.37 7.54
C GLY A 18 -0.09 -10.11 6.03
N LEU A 19 -1.30 -10.28 5.51
CA LEU A 19 -1.61 -10.22 4.08
C LEU A 19 -2.45 -9.01 3.67
N GLY A 20 -2.82 -8.16 4.64
CA GLY A 20 -3.74 -7.05 4.41
C GLY A 20 -3.23 -6.04 3.40
N HIS A 21 -1.93 -5.73 3.47
CA HIS A 21 -1.31 -4.74 2.58
C HIS A 21 -1.24 -5.22 1.15
N ILE A 22 -0.62 -6.39 0.90
CA ILE A 22 -0.51 -6.93 -0.46
C ILE A 22 -1.89 -7.18 -1.10
N ARG A 23 -2.87 -7.69 -0.33
CA ARG A 23 -4.23 -7.91 -0.84
C ARG A 23 -4.93 -6.61 -1.23
N ARG A 24 -4.78 -5.55 -0.42
CA ARG A 24 -5.31 -4.23 -0.77
C ARG A 24 -4.62 -3.65 -1.99
N THR A 25 -3.28 -3.70 -2.04
CA THR A 25 -2.50 -3.24 -3.19
C THR A 25 -2.93 -3.96 -4.46
N MET A 26 -3.12 -5.28 -4.41
CA MET A 26 -3.62 -6.07 -5.55
C MET A 26 -5.04 -5.69 -5.95
N ALA A 27 -5.95 -5.47 -4.99
CA ALA A 27 -7.31 -5.06 -5.28
C ALA A 27 -7.34 -3.71 -6.01
N ILE A 28 -6.53 -2.75 -5.56
CA ILE A 28 -6.38 -1.44 -6.23
C ILE A 28 -5.75 -1.63 -7.61
N ALA A 29 -4.67 -2.39 -7.73
CA ALA A 29 -4.02 -2.66 -9.00
C ALA A 29 -4.98 -3.27 -10.03
N SER A 30 -5.78 -4.25 -9.61
CA SER A 30 -6.78 -4.89 -10.48
C SER A 30 -7.87 -3.93 -10.97
N GLN A 31 -8.24 -2.93 -10.16
CA GLN A 31 -9.21 -1.90 -10.58
C GLN A 31 -8.59 -0.86 -11.53
N LEU A 32 -7.30 -0.60 -11.40
CA LEU A 32 -6.56 0.33 -12.25
C LEU A 32 -6.06 -0.33 -13.54
N CYS A 33 -6.10 -1.64 -13.62
CA CYS A 33 -5.61 -2.41 -14.76
C CYS A 33 -6.52 -2.20 -15.98
N SER A 34 -5.96 -1.69 -17.06
CA SER A 34 -6.64 -1.54 -18.35
C SER A 34 -5.60 -1.54 -19.47
N GLU A 35 -6.07 -1.63 -20.72
CA GLU A 35 -5.20 -1.56 -21.89
C GLU A 35 -4.32 -0.30 -21.86
N GLY A 36 -3.02 -0.46 -22.10
CA GLY A 36 -2.05 0.63 -22.07
C GLY A 36 -1.55 1.03 -20.67
N ILE A 37 -2.01 0.36 -19.60
CA ILE A 37 -1.51 0.59 -18.22
C ILE A 37 -0.64 -0.58 -17.77
N ASN A 38 0.63 -0.30 -17.42
CA ASN A 38 1.52 -1.26 -16.78
C ASN A 38 1.59 -0.98 -15.28
N ILE A 39 1.43 -2.00 -14.46
CA ILE A 39 1.49 -1.89 -13.00
C ILE A 39 2.61 -2.77 -12.46
N LEU A 40 3.53 -2.18 -11.69
CA LEU A 40 4.60 -2.91 -11.02
C LEU A 40 4.49 -2.73 -9.51
N ILE A 41 4.36 -3.84 -8.77
CA ILE A 41 4.18 -3.84 -7.32
C ILE A 41 5.50 -4.18 -6.62
N LEU A 42 5.98 -3.29 -5.77
CA LEU A 42 7.09 -3.55 -4.85
C LEU A 42 6.54 -4.11 -3.54
N THR A 43 6.91 -5.34 -3.18
CA THR A 43 6.34 -6.03 -2.02
C THR A 43 7.38 -6.81 -1.23
N GLY A 44 7.28 -6.75 0.10
CA GLY A 44 8.04 -7.61 1.02
C GLY A 44 7.35 -8.94 1.34
N SER A 45 6.16 -9.18 0.80
CA SER A 45 5.36 -10.37 1.09
C SER A 45 6.03 -11.65 0.59
N PRO A 46 6.22 -12.67 1.45
CA PRO A 46 6.85 -13.93 1.03
C PRO A 46 5.95 -14.77 0.12
N ILE A 47 4.67 -14.45 0.07
CA ILE A 47 3.67 -15.22 -0.70
C ILE A 47 3.15 -14.48 -1.93
N ALA A 48 3.74 -13.35 -2.30
CA ALA A 48 3.30 -12.59 -3.48
C ALA A 48 3.19 -13.46 -4.74
N GLY A 49 4.17 -14.35 -4.98
CA GLY A 49 4.15 -15.27 -6.12
C GLY A 49 3.09 -16.38 -6.07
N ARG A 50 2.26 -16.45 -5.02
CA ARG A 50 1.12 -17.38 -4.95
C ARG A 50 -0.20 -16.76 -5.42
N PHE A 51 -0.20 -15.44 -5.65
CA PHE A 51 -1.37 -14.77 -6.20
C PHE A 51 -1.37 -14.85 -7.72
N ALA A 52 -2.54 -15.01 -8.32
CA ALA A 52 -2.72 -14.82 -9.75
C ALA A 52 -2.71 -13.32 -10.06
N PHE A 53 -1.80 -12.89 -10.92
CA PHE A 53 -1.75 -11.51 -11.40
C PHE A 53 -2.41 -11.45 -12.78
N PRO A 54 -3.31 -10.47 -13.02
CA PRO A 54 -3.79 -10.16 -14.37
C PRO A 54 -2.62 -9.80 -15.29
N GLU A 55 -2.81 -9.90 -16.59
CA GLU A 55 -1.88 -9.32 -17.57
C GLU A 55 -1.64 -7.85 -17.25
N GLN A 56 -0.42 -7.34 -17.55
CA GLN A 56 0.03 -5.98 -17.28
C GLN A 56 0.31 -5.65 -15.80
N ILE A 57 0.14 -6.60 -14.89
CA ILE A 57 0.53 -6.47 -13.48
C ILE A 57 1.65 -7.45 -13.17
N ASP A 58 2.77 -6.94 -12.67
CA ASP A 58 3.89 -7.77 -12.20
C ASP A 58 4.40 -7.25 -10.84
N PHE A 59 5.31 -7.96 -10.22
CA PHE A 59 5.85 -7.56 -8.93
C PHE A 59 7.35 -7.78 -8.80
N VAL A 60 7.98 -6.94 -7.99
CA VAL A 60 9.35 -7.08 -7.50
C VAL A 60 9.30 -7.41 -6.02
N ARG A 61 9.79 -8.59 -5.64
CA ARG A 61 9.90 -8.95 -4.23
C ARG A 61 11.16 -8.38 -3.63
N ILE A 62 11.01 -7.49 -2.65
CA ILE A 62 12.08 -6.99 -1.80
C ILE A 62 12.24 -7.87 -0.55
N PRO A 63 13.42 -7.91 0.12
CA PRO A 63 13.62 -8.70 1.34
C PRO A 63 12.54 -8.40 2.39
N GLY A 64 11.84 -9.44 2.86
CA GLY A 64 10.83 -9.30 3.89
C GLY A 64 11.44 -8.85 5.22
N MET A 65 10.71 -8.02 5.97
CA MET A 65 11.08 -7.57 7.31
C MET A 65 9.97 -7.90 8.28
N ILE A 66 10.30 -8.34 9.48
CA ILE A 66 9.33 -8.54 10.57
C ILE A 66 9.58 -7.56 11.69
N LYS A 67 8.51 -7.10 12.29
CA LYS A 67 8.50 -6.22 13.46
C LYS A 67 8.63 -7.08 14.72
N LYS A 68 9.65 -6.86 15.54
CA LYS A 68 9.80 -7.50 16.85
C LYS A 68 9.14 -6.67 17.95
N THR A 69 9.42 -5.37 17.94
CA THR A 69 8.87 -4.37 18.84
C THR A 69 8.47 -3.14 18.03
N ASN A 70 7.92 -2.10 18.66
CA ASN A 70 7.51 -0.89 17.94
C ASN A 70 8.65 -0.20 17.17
N GLU A 71 9.91 -0.45 17.55
CA GLU A 71 11.05 0.19 16.92
C GLU A 71 12.05 -0.79 16.28
N GLU A 72 12.00 -2.08 16.61
CA GLU A 72 12.94 -3.08 16.14
C GLU A 72 12.38 -3.91 15.00
N TYR A 73 13.09 -3.90 13.87
CA TYR A 73 12.82 -4.73 12.70
C TYR A 73 14.01 -5.60 12.39
N ARG A 74 13.74 -6.82 11.92
CA ARG A 74 14.79 -7.75 11.43
C ARG A 74 14.37 -8.38 10.11
N PRO A 75 15.36 -8.83 9.30
CA PRO A 75 15.04 -9.60 8.10
C PRO A 75 14.21 -10.85 8.42
N LEU A 76 13.23 -11.15 7.57
CA LEU A 76 12.33 -12.29 7.74
C LEU A 76 13.06 -13.63 7.56
N SER A 77 13.88 -13.75 6.54
CA SER A 77 14.47 -15.02 6.12
C SER A 77 15.99 -15.02 6.12
N ILE A 78 16.64 -13.97 5.61
CA ILE A 78 18.08 -13.88 5.49
C ILE A 78 18.72 -13.42 6.81
N LYS A 79 19.89 -14.00 7.14
CA LYS A 79 20.60 -13.68 8.39
C LYS A 79 21.67 -12.61 8.13
N ILE A 80 21.23 -11.39 7.91
CA ILE A 80 22.10 -10.22 7.74
C ILE A 80 21.75 -9.11 8.73
N ASN A 81 22.63 -8.14 8.88
CA ASN A 81 22.36 -6.96 9.68
C ASN A 81 21.08 -6.25 9.18
N PRO A 82 20.13 -5.88 10.07
CA PRO A 82 18.92 -5.19 9.69
C PRO A 82 19.12 -3.90 8.87
N ARG A 83 20.19 -3.15 9.12
CA ARG A 83 20.55 -1.97 8.33
C ARG A 83 20.88 -2.33 6.89
N HIS A 84 21.67 -3.38 6.67
CA HIS A 84 21.97 -3.85 5.32
C HIS A 84 20.71 -4.32 4.57
N ALA A 85 19.80 -5.02 5.25
CA ALA A 85 18.52 -5.40 4.66
C ALA A 85 17.69 -4.19 4.23
N LEU A 86 17.63 -3.15 5.05
CA LEU A 86 16.95 -1.90 4.73
C LEU A 86 17.62 -1.16 3.56
N ASP A 87 18.95 -1.15 3.49
CA ASP A 87 19.67 -0.54 2.37
C ASP A 87 19.44 -1.29 1.06
N ILE A 88 19.42 -2.62 1.10
CA ILE A 88 19.05 -3.45 -0.07
C ILE A 88 17.63 -3.09 -0.54
N ARG A 89 16.66 -3.04 0.36
CA ARG A 89 15.27 -2.68 0.03
C ARG A 89 15.20 -1.29 -0.60
N LYS A 90 15.80 -0.29 0.05
CA LYS A 90 15.88 1.10 -0.43
C LYS A 90 16.46 1.19 -1.85
N ASN A 91 17.56 0.46 -2.09
CA ASN A 91 18.22 0.46 -3.39
C ASN A 91 17.37 -0.19 -4.47
N ILE A 92 16.72 -1.34 -4.18
CA ILE A 92 15.81 -2.00 -5.12
C ILE A 92 14.64 -1.06 -5.46
N ILE A 93 13.98 -0.46 -4.45
CA ILE A 93 12.86 0.47 -4.66
C ILE A 93 13.29 1.63 -5.57
N THR A 94 14.44 2.24 -5.25
CA THR A 94 14.93 3.40 -6.00
C THR A 94 15.37 3.02 -7.43
N ALA A 95 16.08 1.90 -7.60
CA ALA A 95 16.52 1.44 -8.91
C ALA A 95 15.33 1.06 -9.80
N THR A 96 14.34 0.35 -9.23
CA THR A 96 13.11 0.00 -9.94
C THR A 96 12.38 1.26 -10.40
N ALA A 97 12.17 2.25 -9.52
CA ALA A 97 11.51 3.50 -9.90
C ALA A 97 12.26 4.24 -11.00
N LYS A 98 13.60 4.31 -10.93
CA LYS A 98 14.43 4.96 -11.92
C LYS A 98 14.36 4.31 -13.30
N THR A 99 14.28 2.98 -13.35
CA THR A 99 14.21 2.24 -14.61
C THR A 99 12.80 2.19 -15.17
N PHE A 100 11.81 1.98 -14.31
CA PHE A 100 10.41 1.87 -14.70
C PHE A 100 9.77 3.21 -15.09
N GLN A 101 10.34 4.36 -14.62
CA GLN A 101 9.87 5.72 -14.95
C GLN A 101 8.36 5.87 -14.72
N PRO A 102 7.86 5.75 -13.47
CA PRO A 102 6.43 5.75 -13.22
C PRO A 102 5.80 7.13 -13.51
N HIS A 103 4.62 7.11 -14.13
CA HIS A 103 3.73 8.25 -14.22
C HIS A 103 2.93 8.45 -12.94
N LEU A 104 2.69 7.33 -12.21
CA LEU A 104 2.02 7.32 -10.92
C LEU A 104 2.77 6.42 -9.95
N PHE A 105 3.05 6.93 -8.73
CA PHE A 105 3.63 6.14 -7.65
C PHE A 105 2.69 6.14 -6.45
N ILE A 106 2.15 4.97 -6.13
CA ILE A 106 1.22 4.77 -5.00
C ILE A 106 1.99 4.10 -3.83
N VAL A 107 1.99 4.75 -2.67
CA VAL A 107 2.61 4.25 -1.44
C VAL A 107 1.51 3.84 -0.47
N ASP A 108 1.54 2.59 0.00
CA ASP A 108 0.54 2.06 0.93
C ASP A 108 0.92 2.32 2.38
N LYS A 109 0.00 2.92 3.13
CA LYS A 109 -0.04 3.10 4.59
C LYS A 109 1.07 3.98 5.18
N GLU A 110 2.33 3.60 5.02
CA GLU A 110 3.44 4.26 5.72
C GLU A 110 4.03 5.36 4.84
N PRO A 111 3.86 6.63 5.19
CA PRO A 111 4.20 7.76 4.30
C PRO A 111 5.61 7.78 3.76
N LEU A 112 6.56 7.27 4.52
CA LEU A 112 7.97 7.22 4.11
C LEU A 112 8.47 5.78 3.89
N GLY A 113 7.59 4.80 3.99
CA GLY A 113 7.92 3.39 4.00
C GLY A 113 8.62 2.95 5.29
N LEU A 114 8.98 1.67 5.37
CA LEU A 114 9.67 1.10 6.52
C LEU A 114 10.98 1.85 6.77
N LYS A 115 11.12 2.45 7.97
CA LYS A 115 12.33 3.20 8.35
C LYS A 115 12.80 4.20 7.27
N LYS A 116 11.86 4.87 6.61
CA LYS A 116 12.07 5.88 5.56
C LYS A 116 12.67 5.32 4.26
N GLU A 117 12.48 4.04 3.94
CA GLU A 117 13.08 3.41 2.76
C GLU A 117 12.53 3.94 1.43
N VAL A 118 11.29 4.49 1.41
CA VAL A 118 10.66 5.07 0.22
C VAL A 118 11.07 6.54 0.01
N LEU A 119 11.52 7.23 1.06
CA LEU A 119 11.84 8.64 1.02
C LEU A 119 12.83 9.05 -0.09
N PRO A 120 13.95 8.33 -0.34
CA PRO A 120 14.85 8.67 -1.44
C PRO A 120 14.18 8.60 -2.80
N THR A 121 13.30 7.63 -3.01
CA THR A 121 12.54 7.46 -4.26
C THR A 121 11.54 8.59 -4.46
N LEU A 122 10.78 8.96 -3.42
CA LEU A 122 9.85 10.11 -3.48
C LEU A 122 10.58 11.40 -3.84
N ARG A 123 11.72 11.67 -3.21
CA ARG A 123 12.55 12.83 -3.51
C ARG A 123 13.10 12.82 -4.93
N TRP A 124 13.50 11.64 -5.41
CA TRP A 124 13.98 11.48 -6.78
C TRP A 124 12.86 11.71 -7.80
N ILE A 125 11.67 11.11 -7.60
CA ILE A 125 10.49 11.31 -8.48
C ILE A 125 10.18 12.80 -8.58
N ARG A 126 10.05 13.48 -7.44
CA ARG A 126 9.73 14.91 -7.43
C ARG A 126 10.73 15.77 -8.19
N ARG A 127 12.02 15.42 -8.13
CA ARG A 127 13.09 16.18 -8.81
C ARG A 127 13.22 15.85 -10.28
N CYS A 128 13.08 14.57 -10.63
CA CYS A 128 13.45 14.05 -11.95
C CYS A 128 12.25 13.72 -12.85
N LEU A 129 11.06 13.54 -12.27
CA LEU A 129 9.82 13.24 -12.98
C LEU A 129 8.72 14.25 -12.61
N PRO A 130 8.80 15.50 -13.04
CA PRO A 130 7.91 16.58 -12.59
C PRO A 130 6.42 16.35 -12.95
N HIS A 131 6.16 15.51 -13.96
CA HIS A 131 4.80 15.15 -14.37
C HIS A 131 4.26 13.90 -13.65
N ALA A 132 5.10 13.16 -12.93
CA ALA A 132 4.67 12.00 -12.18
C ALA A 132 3.89 12.43 -10.92
N ARG A 133 2.79 11.73 -10.66
CA ARG A 133 2.01 11.92 -9.43
C ARG A 133 2.43 10.91 -8.38
N THR A 134 2.45 11.36 -7.13
CA THR A 134 2.73 10.52 -5.97
C THR A 134 1.51 10.50 -5.06
N ILE A 135 1.01 9.32 -4.75
CA ILE A 135 -0.19 9.11 -3.95
C ILE A 135 0.15 8.31 -2.70
N LEU A 136 -0.34 8.76 -1.57
CA LEU A 136 -0.34 7.96 -0.34
C LEU A 136 -1.73 7.37 -0.14
N GLY A 137 -1.80 6.06 0.02
CA GLY A 137 -3.02 5.38 0.43
C GLY A 137 -3.06 5.12 1.93
N LEU A 138 -4.03 5.66 2.63
CA LEU A 138 -4.22 5.50 4.07
C LEU A 138 -5.55 4.81 4.36
N ARG A 139 -5.61 4.07 5.46
CA ARG A 139 -6.90 3.72 6.07
C ARG A 139 -7.44 4.94 6.79
N ASP A 140 -8.74 5.01 6.92
CA ASP A 140 -9.42 5.98 7.76
C ASP A 140 -8.95 5.87 9.23
N ILE A 141 -9.10 4.70 9.84
CA ILE A 141 -8.64 4.41 11.19
C ILE A 141 -7.23 3.76 11.11
N MET A 142 -6.22 4.47 11.60
CA MET A 142 -4.82 4.01 11.61
C MET A 142 -4.41 3.39 12.94
N ASP A 143 -4.46 4.17 14.01
CA ASP A 143 -4.12 3.81 15.38
C ASP A 143 -4.75 4.85 16.31
N ASP A 144 -4.53 4.74 17.63
CA ASP A 144 -4.93 5.75 18.59
C ASP A 144 -4.48 7.16 18.16
N ALA A 145 -5.42 8.12 18.22
CA ALA A 145 -5.23 9.46 17.67
C ALA A 145 -4.04 10.22 18.30
N GLU A 146 -3.85 10.09 19.60
CA GLU A 146 -2.74 10.75 20.29
C GLU A 146 -1.39 10.15 19.87
N THR A 147 -1.34 8.83 19.74
CA THR A 147 -0.15 8.10 19.26
C THR A 147 0.21 8.49 17.84
N VAL A 148 -0.77 8.55 16.93
CA VAL A 148 -0.54 8.98 15.53
C VAL A 148 -0.02 10.42 15.49
N ARG A 149 -0.68 11.36 16.16
CA ARG A 149 -0.27 12.78 16.21
C ARG A 149 1.16 12.93 16.70
N ARG A 150 1.50 12.29 17.84
CA ARG A 150 2.83 12.33 18.44
C ARG A 150 3.89 11.75 17.50
N ASP A 151 3.62 10.60 16.91
CA ASP A 151 4.55 9.91 16.01
C ASP A 151 4.76 10.67 14.70
N TRP A 152 3.71 11.22 14.14
CA TRP A 152 3.78 12.00 12.91
C TRP A 152 4.53 13.32 13.11
N TRP A 153 4.32 13.96 14.26
CA TRP A 153 5.08 15.15 14.63
C TRP A 153 6.58 14.84 14.76
N LYS A 154 6.95 13.83 15.56
CA LYS A 154 8.35 13.43 15.76
C LYS A 154 9.07 13.04 14.48
N LYS A 155 8.39 12.46 13.53
CA LYS A 155 8.95 11.95 12.26
C LYS A 155 8.88 12.98 11.14
N ASN A 156 8.36 14.19 11.37
CA ASN A 156 8.08 15.22 10.37
C ASN A 156 7.19 14.70 9.23
N VAL A 157 6.18 13.90 9.55
CA VAL A 157 5.31 13.28 8.54
C VAL A 157 4.51 14.35 7.82
N TYR A 158 3.86 15.27 8.53
CA TYR A 158 3.01 16.31 7.93
C TYR A 158 3.76 17.13 6.86
N GLU A 159 5.00 17.55 7.16
CA GLU A 159 5.83 18.27 6.19
C GLU A 159 6.16 17.42 4.94
N ASN A 160 6.45 16.13 5.14
CA ASN A 160 6.73 15.23 4.04
C ASN A 160 5.46 14.93 3.21
N LEU A 161 4.28 14.83 3.83
CA LEU A 161 3.00 14.71 3.14
C LEU A 161 2.76 15.92 2.23
N ASP A 162 2.97 17.11 2.76
CA ASP A 162 2.79 18.34 2.00
C ASP A 162 3.79 18.45 0.82
N LYS A 163 5.06 18.15 1.07
CA LYS A 163 6.12 18.34 0.07
C LYS A 163 6.24 17.24 -0.97
N LEU A 164 5.91 16.00 -0.63
CA LEU A 164 6.27 14.83 -1.45
C LEU A 164 5.08 14.15 -2.10
N TYR A 165 3.85 14.39 -1.63
CA TYR A 165 2.66 13.75 -2.18
C TYR A 165 1.80 14.74 -2.95
N SER A 166 1.29 14.27 -4.10
CA SER A 166 0.32 15.02 -4.91
C SER A 166 -1.08 14.89 -4.33
N GLU A 167 -1.44 13.69 -3.87
CA GLU A 167 -2.72 13.34 -3.28
C GLU A 167 -2.55 12.34 -2.13
N ILE A 168 -3.56 12.27 -1.27
CA ILE A 168 -3.66 11.30 -0.18
C ILE A 168 -5.06 10.68 -0.28
N TRP A 169 -5.11 9.40 -0.60
CA TRP A 169 -6.36 8.64 -0.69
C TRP A 169 -6.69 8.02 0.66
N ILE A 170 -7.87 8.33 1.17
CA ILE A 170 -8.40 7.73 2.40
C ILE A 170 -9.36 6.62 2.01
N TYR A 171 -8.99 5.39 2.34
CA TYR A 171 -9.83 4.20 2.13
C TYR A 171 -10.89 4.11 3.22
N GLY A 172 -11.95 4.90 3.09
CA GLY A 172 -13.04 5.04 4.04
C GLY A 172 -14.02 6.12 3.63
N GLU A 173 -15.00 6.33 4.48
CA GLU A 173 -16.06 7.35 4.35
C GLU A 173 -15.88 8.38 5.45
N GLN A 174 -15.89 9.68 5.11
CA GLN A 174 -15.66 10.75 6.08
C GLN A 174 -16.74 10.80 7.16
N ASP A 175 -17.99 10.52 6.79
CA ASP A 175 -19.13 10.51 7.72
C ASP A 175 -19.04 9.36 8.74
N PHE A 176 -18.28 8.29 8.44
CA PHE A 176 -18.05 7.19 9.35
C PHE A 176 -16.87 7.47 10.30
N TYR A 177 -15.77 7.99 9.80
CA TYR A 177 -14.61 8.39 10.58
C TYR A 177 -13.82 9.48 9.88
N ASP A 178 -13.60 10.60 10.56
CA ASP A 178 -12.85 11.75 10.02
C ASP A 178 -11.41 11.81 10.52
N PRO A 179 -10.44 11.19 9.82
CA PRO A 179 -9.04 11.25 10.18
C PRO A 179 -8.44 12.66 10.12
N ILE A 180 -9.09 13.59 9.41
CA ILE A 180 -8.63 14.98 9.31
C ILE A 180 -8.70 15.65 10.68
N THR A 181 -9.84 15.51 11.34
CA THR A 181 -10.05 16.04 12.69
C THR A 181 -9.29 15.23 13.73
N GLU A 182 -9.40 13.90 13.68
CA GLU A 182 -8.83 13.01 14.69
C GLU A 182 -7.29 13.09 14.75
N TYR A 183 -6.63 13.18 13.61
CA TYR A 183 -5.17 13.25 13.56
C TYR A 183 -4.62 14.66 13.42
N ALA A 184 -5.46 15.69 13.60
CA ALA A 184 -5.10 17.10 13.51
C ALA A 184 -4.31 17.43 12.22
N ILE A 185 -4.86 17.02 11.08
CA ILE A 185 -4.22 17.19 9.78
C ILE A 185 -4.14 18.67 9.40
N PRO A 186 -2.94 19.20 9.10
CA PRO A 186 -2.79 20.59 8.67
C PRO A 186 -3.54 20.89 7.36
N GLU A 187 -4.03 22.12 7.20
CA GLU A 187 -4.81 22.53 6.03
C GLU A 187 -4.09 22.32 4.68
N SER A 188 -2.76 22.47 4.65
CA SER A 188 -1.96 22.21 3.44
C SER A 188 -2.02 20.73 3.00
N VAL A 189 -2.11 19.81 3.95
CA VAL A 189 -2.24 18.36 3.71
C VAL A 189 -3.69 17.99 3.43
N LYS A 190 -4.64 18.54 4.21
CA LYS A 190 -6.09 18.31 4.05
C LYS A 190 -6.55 18.53 2.60
N ARG A 191 -6.09 19.61 1.96
CA ARG A 191 -6.42 19.93 0.55
C ARG A 191 -6.01 18.86 -0.46
N LYS A 192 -5.15 17.92 -0.08
CA LYS A 192 -4.70 16.79 -0.91
C LYS A 192 -5.44 15.49 -0.58
N MET A 193 -6.26 15.49 0.48
CA MET A 193 -6.97 14.29 0.93
C MET A 193 -8.26 14.09 0.15
N LEU A 194 -8.47 12.85 -0.29
CA LEU A 194 -9.66 12.39 -1.01
C LEU A 194 -10.17 11.11 -0.37
N PHE A 195 -11.43 11.08 0.02
CA PHE A 195 -12.10 9.87 0.48
C PHE A 195 -12.52 9.05 -0.73
N THR A 196 -12.02 7.83 -0.85
CA THR A 196 -12.25 6.94 -2.00
C THR A 196 -13.32 5.89 -1.73
N GLY A 197 -13.90 5.88 -0.54
CA GLY A 197 -14.69 4.76 -0.06
C GLY A 197 -13.80 3.56 0.30
N TYR A 198 -14.43 2.50 0.80
CA TYR A 198 -13.75 1.26 1.14
C TYR A 198 -13.37 0.48 -0.11
N ILE A 199 -12.17 -0.10 -0.13
CA ILE A 199 -11.69 -0.93 -1.24
C ILE A 199 -12.48 -2.25 -1.24
N PRO A 200 -13.35 -2.49 -2.23
CA PRO A 200 -14.19 -3.66 -2.26
C PRO A 200 -13.37 -4.90 -2.58
N ARG A 201 -13.80 -6.03 -2.01
CA ARG A 201 -13.36 -7.36 -2.47
C ARG A 201 -14.36 -7.87 -3.51
N GLN A 202 -13.87 -8.65 -4.45
CA GLN A 202 -14.78 -9.39 -5.34
C GLN A 202 -15.68 -10.29 -4.50
N MET A 203 -16.97 -10.13 -4.68
CA MET A 203 -17.95 -11.04 -4.09
C MET A 203 -17.87 -12.39 -4.82
N PRO A 204 -17.87 -13.51 -4.08
CA PRO A 204 -17.97 -14.82 -4.72
C PRO A 204 -19.29 -14.92 -5.50
N SER A 205 -19.27 -15.62 -6.60
CA SER A 205 -20.50 -15.94 -7.32
C SER A 205 -21.46 -16.77 -6.44
N ASN A 206 -22.74 -16.69 -6.70
CA ASN A 206 -23.74 -17.51 -6.01
C ASN A 206 -23.43 -19.02 -6.11
N ARG A 207 -22.83 -19.45 -7.21
CA ARG A 207 -22.39 -20.83 -7.43
C ARG A 207 -21.24 -21.23 -6.48
N GLU A 208 -20.26 -20.36 -6.33
CA GLU A 208 -19.13 -20.57 -5.39
C GLU A 208 -19.59 -20.55 -3.94
N ALA A 209 -20.42 -19.57 -3.58
CA ALA A 209 -21.00 -19.48 -2.25
C ALA A 209 -21.81 -20.76 -1.92
N GLY A 210 -22.64 -21.24 -2.84
CA GLY A 210 -23.40 -22.47 -2.69
C GLY A 210 -22.51 -23.72 -2.61
N ARG A 211 -21.38 -23.75 -3.33
CA ARG A 211 -20.41 -24.84 -3.23
C ARG A 211 -19.79 -24.88 -1.84
N ILE A 212 -19.29 -23.74 -1.35
CA ILE A 212 -18.66 -23.65 -0.02
C ILE A 212 -19.65 -24.03 1.10
N ARG A 213 -20.91 -23.58 1.00
CA ARG A 213 -21.93 -23.96 2.00
C ARG A 213 -22.13 -25.49 2.02
N ARG A 214 -22.21 -26.16 0.88
CA ARG A 214 -22.32 -27.64 0.82
C ARG A 214 -21.10 -28.33 1.36
N GLU A 215 -19.87 -27.84 1.07
CA GLU A 215 -18.63 -28.39 1.61
C GLU A 215 -18.56 -28.28 3.15
N LEU A 216 -19.18 -27.23 3.71
CA LEU A 216 -19.30 -27.04 5.16
C LEU A 216 -20.51 -27.76 5.79
N GLY A 217 -21.33 -28.46 4.99
CA GLY A 217 -22.53 -29.13 5.48
C GLY A 217 -23.64 -28.19 5.94
N VAL A 218 -23.68 -26.97 5.43
CA VAL A 218 -24.66 -25.94 5.81
C VAL A 218 -25.81 -25.93 4.80
N GLU A 219 -27.00 -26.22 5.28
CA GLU A 219 -28.21 -26.26 4.45
C GLU A 219 -28.63 -24.85 3.96
N PRO A 220 -29.38 -24.74 2.84
CA PRO A 220 -29.76 -23.44 2.26
C PRO A 220 -30.52 -22.51 3.23
N HIS A 221 -31.31 -23.06 4.14
CA HIS A 221 -32.12 -22.32 5.11
C HIS A 221 -31.39 -21.99 6.42
N GLU A 222 -30.21 -22.58 6.64
CA GLU A 222 -29.43 -22.35 7.84
C GLU A 222 -28.62 -21.06 7.77
N LYS A 223 -28.43 -20.40 8.91
CA LYS A 223 -27.55 -19.24 9.03
C LYS A 223 -26.12 -19.68 9.29
N LEU A 224 -25.18 -19.24 8.48
CA LEU A 224 -23.75 -19.43 8.71
C LEU A 224 -23.16 -18.15 9.32
N ILE A 225 -22.64 -18.28 10.53
CA ILE A 225 -21.91 -17.20 11.22
C ILE A 225 -20.44 -17.58 11.23
N VAL A 226 -19.61 -16.75 10.58
CA VAL A 226 -18.17 -16.91 10.56
C VAL A 226 -17.54 -15.87 11.47
N VAL A 227 -16.81 -16.34 12.49
CA VAL A 227 -16.04 -15.50 13.41
C VAL A 227 -14.56 -15.69 13.10
N THR A 228 -13.84 -14.60 12.88
CA THR A 228 -12.40 -14.62 12.60
C THR A 228 -11.69 -13.59 13.45
N THR A 229 -10.49 -13.90 13.88
CA THR A 229 -9.56 -12.94 14.49
C THR A 229 -8.69 -12.34 13.40
N GLY A 230 -8.46 -11.03 13.47
CA GLY A 230 -7.61 -10.30 12.53
C GLY A 230 -6.13 -10.58 12.72
#